data_08e29127a4dbec904290203508f8073a
#
_entry.id   08e29127a4dbec904290203508f8073a
#
_cell.length_a   1.000
_cell.length_b   1.000
_cell.length_c   1.000
_cell.angle_alpha   90.00
_cell.angle_beta   90.00
_cell.angle_gamma   90.00
#
_symmetry.space_group_name_H-M   'P 1'
#
loop_
_entity.id
_entity.type
_entity.pdbx_description
1 polymer ?
#
loop_
_entity_poly.entity_id
_entity_poly.type
_entity_poly.pdbx_seq_one_letter_code
_entity_poly.pdbx_strand_id
1 'polypeptide(L)'
;EKNGSWREFFMPTAELASTDMMAKTMASHEVFLTRTKHARNDMAEFAETLIKTLQEWRIETKTYKQFGWTQDRTGFVLGSKLITLKGEEEVLCDDGIPGDIAKDFGVSGTVDEWVASIDKIYNRPGAEPFQFAICHSMGSVLVELMGSSNWHGLPLAFTGHGGTGKTTATKIACGFYGKPDFMNRQTGEQG
;
A
#
# COMPACT_ATOMS: atom_id res chain seq x y z
N GLU A 1 29.06 11.54 7.29
CA GLU A 1 28.22 10.79 8.25
C GLU A 1 26.87 10.56 7.59
N LYS A 2 26.66 9.36 7.05
CA LYS A 2 25.36 8.96 6.51
C LYS A 2 24.47 8.65 7.71
N ASN A 3 23.36 9.35 7.84
CA ASN A 3 22.32 9.04 8.81
C ASN A 3 21.97 7.55 8.69
N GLY A 4 22.26 6.79 9.75
CA GLY A 4 22.03 5.35 9.82
C GLY A 4 20.55 5.03 9.94
N SER A 5 19.79 5.27 8.86
CA SER A 5 18.42 4.79 8.76
C SER A 5 18.46 3.32 8.36
N TRP A 6 17.84 2.47 9.15
CA TRP A 6 17.59 1.08 8.79
C TRP A 6 16.67 1.05 7.58
N ARG A 7 16.97 0.16 6.62
CA ARG A 7 16.11 -0.15 5.48
C ARG A 7 15.71 -1.60 5.58
N GLU A 8 14.43 -1.85 5.45
CA GLU A 8 13.87 -3.19 5.35
C GLU A 8 13.59 -3.50 3.87
N PHE A 9 13.86 -4.72 3.46
CA PHE A 9 13.50 -5.21 2.15
C PHE A 9 13.02 -6.66 2.25
N PHE A 10 12.23 -7.10 1.30
CA PHE A 10 11.73 -8.46 1.23
C PHE A 10 12.54 -9.28 0.23
N MET A 11 12.86 -10.49 0.63
CA MET A 11 13.51 -11.46 -0.24
C MET A 11 12.74 -12.77 -0.19
N PRO A 12 12.20 -13.24 -1.34
CA PRO A 12 11.53 -14.54 -1.40
C PRO A 12 12.45 -15.66 -0.93
N THR A 13 11.97 -16.56 -0.08
CA THR A 13 12.79 -17.69 0.42
C THR A 13 13.31 -18.59 -0.70
N ALA A 14 12.60 -18.65 -1.84
CA ALA A 14 13.05 -19.38 -3.03
C ALA A 14 14.38 -18.84 -3.60
N GLU A 15 14.69 -17.57 -3.40
CA GLU A 15 15.94 -16.96 -3.87
C GLU A 15 17.16 -17.37 -3.03
N LEU A 16 16.95 -17.81 -1.79
CA LEU A 16 17.99 -18.35 -0.93
C LEU A 16 18.52 -19.69 -1.46
N ALA A 17 17.75 -20.39 -2.27
CA ALA A 17 18.20 -21.64 -2.91
C ALA A 17 19.35 -21.43 -3.92
N SER A 18 19.60 -20.19 -4.34
CA SER A 18 20.70 -19.82 -5.23
C SER A 18 21.46 -18.64 -4.67
N THR A 19 22.73 -18.85 -4.33
CA THR A 19 23.61 -17.79 -3.81
C THR A 19 23.79 -16.62 -4.78
N ASP A 20 23.64 -16.86 -6.10
CA ASP A 20 23.74 -15.82 -7.11
C ASP A 20 22.44 -15.00 -7.19
N MET A 21 21.27 -15.63 -7.08
CA MET A 21 19.98 -14.92 -7.00
C MET A 21 19.91 -14.09 -5.73
N MET A 22 20.23 -14.66 -4.60
CA MET A 22 20.31 -13.94 -3.33
C MET A 22 21.21 -12.71 -3.42
N ALA A 23 22.42 -12.86 -3.95
CA ALA A 23 23.36 -11.74 -4.09
C ALA A 23 22.83 -10.66 -5.06
N LYS A 24 22.11 -11.05 -6.11
CA LYS A 24 21.50 -10.11 -7.06
C LYS A 24 20.36 -9.32 -6.43
N THR A 25 19.49 -9.97 -5.68
CA THR A 25 18.40 -9.31 -4.97
C THR A 25 18.93 -8.37 -3.89
N MET A 26 19.91 -8.80 -3.09
CA MET A 26 20.55 -7.92 -2.11
C MET A 26 21.20 -6.69 -2.79
N ALA A 27 21.84 -6.87 -3.93
CA ALA A 27 22.46 -5.76 -4.67
C ALA A 27 21.41 -4.77 -5.21
N SER A 28 20.22 -5.23 -5.61
CA SER A 28 19.13 -4.33 -6.03
C SER A 28 18.62 -3.45 -4.89
N HIS A 29 18.81 -3.89 -3.64
CA HIS A 29 18.51 -3.12 -2.43
C HIS A 29 19.74 -2.40 -1.83
N GLU A 30 20.79 -2.19 -2.64
CA GLU A 30 22.03 -1.51 -2.24
C GLU A 30 22.85 -2.26 -1.17
N VAL A 31 22.57 -3.55 -0.95
CA VAL A 31 23.35 -4.42 -0.05
C VAL A 31 24.30 -5.26 -0.88
N PHE A 32 25.60 -4.96 -0.77
CA PHE A 32 26.61 -5.65 -1.54
C PHE A 32 27.35 -6.70 -0.70
N LEU A 33 27.25 -7.94 -1.09
CA LEU A 33 28.07 -9.01 -0.59
C LEU A 33 29.44 -9.02 -1.29
N THR A 34 30.46 -9.41 -0.56
CA THR A 34 31.79 -9.61 -1.17
C THR A 34 31.70 -10.64 -2.31
N ARG A 35 32.52 -10.43 -3.35
CA ARG A 35 32.49 -11.29 -4.56
C ARG A 35 32.98 -12.72 -4.33
N THR A 36 33.49 -13.04 -3.14
CA THR A 36 33.99 -14.38 -2.83
C THR A 36 32.84 -15.36 -2.67
N LYS A 37 32.97 -16.54 -3.28
CA LYS A 37 31.97 -17.61 -3.21
C LYS A 37 31.71 -18.03 -1.73
N HIS A 38 32.75 -18.01 -0.89
CA HIS A 38 32.62 -18.36 0.52
C HIS A 38 31.68 -17.41 1.25
N ALA A 39 31.84 -16.08 1.14
CA ALA A 39 30.99 -15.13 1.82
C ALA A 39 29.52 -15.21 1.40
N ARG A 40 29.24 -15.59 0.16
CA ARG A 40 27.85 -15.80 -0.32
C ARG A 40 27.25 -17.07 0.28
N ASN A 41 28.04 -18.14 0.36
CA ASN A 41 27.59 -19.39 0.98
C ASN A 41 27.36 -19.20 2.49
N ASP A 42 28.27 -18.54 3.19
CA ASP A 42 28.15 -18.26 4.63
C ASP A 42 26.88 -17.43 4.91
N MET A 43 26.58 -16.46 4.06
CA MET A 43 25.35 -15.66 4.18
C MET A 43 24.10 -16.49 3.92
N ALA A 44 24.10 -17.38 2.94
CA ALA A 44 22.97 -18.26 2.66
C ALA A 44 22.73 -19.22 3.84
N GLU A 45 23.78 -19.83 4.37
CA GLU A 45 23.70 -20.71 5.53
C GLU A 45 23.19 -19.99 6.78
N PHE A 46 23.67 -18.75 7.00
CA PHE A 46 23.17 -17.90 8.08
C PHE A 46 21.67 -17.63 7.92
N ALA A 47 21.23 -17.21 6.71
CA ALA A 47 19.84 -16.93 6.43
C ALA A 47 18.94 -18.16 6.61
N GLU A 48 19.36 -19.33 6.12
CA GLU A 48 18.63 -20.59 6.32
C GLU A 48 18.52 -20.94 7.80
N THR A 49 19.61 -20.80 8.56
CA THR A 49 19.62 -21.11 9.99
C THR A 49 18.68 -20.16 10.74
N LEU A 50 18.72 -18.86 10.40
CA LEU A 50 17.84 -17.86 10.98
C LEU A 50 16.38 -18.19 10.71
N ILE A 51 16.02 -18.50 9.46
CA ILE A 51 14.65 -18.87 9.08
C ILE A 51 14.17 -20.09 9.84
N LYS A 52 14.99 -21.15 9.95
CA LYS A 52 14.63 -22.35 10.73
C LYS A 52 14.36 -21.99 12.19
N THR A 53 15.23 -21.18 12.80
CA THR A 53 15.05 -20.72 14.18
C THR A 53 13.76 -19.92 14.37
N LEU A 54 13.46 -18.98 13.45
CA LEU A 54 12.24 -18.19 13.52
C LEU A 54 10.98 -19.04 13.33
N GLN A 55 11.02 -20.04 12.44
CA GLN A 55 9.93 -21.00 12.25
C GLN A 55 9.70 -21.85 13.51
N GLU A 56 10.78 -22.29 14.20
CA GLU A 56 10.67 -22.99 15.48
C GLU A 56 10.01 -22.12 16.56
N TRP A 57 10.30 -20.84 16.57
CA TRP A 57 9.69 -19.87 17.50
C TRP A 57 8.29 -19.44 17.07
N ARG A 58 7.80 -19.89 15.91
CA ARG A 58 6.50 -19.51 15.34
C ARG A 58 6.29 -18.00 15.23
N ILE A 59 7.37 -17.27 14.96
CA ILE A 59 7.30 -15.85 14.68
C ILE A 59 6.93 -15.71 13.19
N GLU A 60 5.65 -15.53 12.95
CA GLU A 60 5.12 -15.31 11.61
C GLU A 60 4.48 -13.91 11.55
N THR A 61 4.89 -13.12 10.59
CA THR A 61 4.23 -11.86 10.26
C THR A 61 3.49 -12.03 8.95
N LYS A 62 2.19 -11.73 8.96
CA LYS A 62 1.39 -11.79 7.74
C LYS A 62 1.83 -10.70 6.77
N THR A 63 2.08 -11.08 5.54
CA THR A 63 2.46 -10.18 4.46
C THR A 63 1.37 -10.17 3.40
N TYR A 64 1.00 -8.98 2.95
CA TYR A 64 -0.02 -8.79 1.93
C TYR A 64 0.60 -8.15 0.68
N LYS A 65 0.21 -8.68 -0.50
CA LYS A 65 0.75 -8.25 -1.80
C LYS A 65 -0.02 -7.08 -2.41
N GLN A 66 -1.18 -6.76 -1.87
CA GLN A 66 -2.06 -5.72 -2.41
C GLN A 66 -2.94 -5.12 -1.32
N PHE A 67 -3.39 -3.90 -1.54
CA PHE A 67 -4.46 -3.31 -0.75
C PHE A 67 -5.81 -3.93 -1.13
N GLY A 68 -6.75 -3.85 -0.21
CA GLY A 68 -8.11 -4.33 -0.43
C GLY A 68 -8.47 -5.51 0.47
N TRP A 69 -9.50 -6.22 0.09
CA TRP A 69 -9.99 -7.36 0.85
C TRP A 69 -8.99 -8.52 0.87
N THR A 70 -8.87 -9.16 2.03
CA THR A 70 -8.17 -10.44 2.15
C THR A 70 -8.91 -11.51 1.34
N GLN A 71 -8.18 -12.55 0.93
CA GLN A 71 -8.77 -13.61 0.10
C GLN A 71 -9.99 -14.29 0.74
N ASP A 72 -10.00 -14.39 2.07
CA ASP A 72 -11.11 -14.93 2.86
C ASP A 72 -12.17 -13.88 3.20
N ARG A 73 -11.99 -12.62 2.77
CA ARG A 73 -12.88 -11.48 3.03
C ARG A 73 -13.13 -11.19 4.51
N THR A 74 -12.23 -11.60 5.40
CA THR A 74 -12.35 -11.37 6.84
C THR A 74 -11.70 -10.06 7.28
N GLY A 75 -10.90 -9.43 6.41
CA GLY A 75 -10.24 -8.18 6.67
C GLY A 75 -9.98 -7.36 5.41
N PHE A 76 -9.64 -6.11 5.61
CA PHE A 76 -9.31 -5.15 4.56
C PHE A 76 -7.93 -4.55 4.83
N VAL A 77 -7.01 -4.69 3.87
CA VAL A 77 -5.65 -4.15 3.96
C VAL A 77 -5.63 -2.73 3.41
N LEU A 78 -5.19 -1.79 4.23
CA LEU A 78 -5.03 -0.38 3.85
C LEU A 78 -3.73 0.17 4.42
N GLY A 79 -2.80 0.55 3.55
CA GLY A 79 -1.46 0.94 3.98
C GLY A 79 -0.74 -0.21 4.69
N SER A 80 -0.24 0.05 5.89
CA SER A 80 0.40 -0.95 6.76
C SER A 80 -0.55 -1.59 7.77
N LYS A 81 -1.87 -1.48 7.55
CA LYS A 81 -2.88 -1.96 8.50
C LYS A 81 -3.82 -2.98 7.87
N LEU A 82 -4.12 -4.02 8.61
CA LEU A 82 -5.23 -4.93 8.37
C LEU A 82 -6.39 -4.54 9.29
N ILE A 83 -7.48 -4.13 8.69
CA ILE A 83 -8.71 -3.73 9.39
C ILE A 83 -9.66 -4.93 9.40
N THR A 84 -10.06 -5.37 10.58
CA THR A 84 -10.97 -6.50 10.78
C THR A 84 -12.11 -6.09 11.72
N LEU A 85 -13.13 -6.96 11.85
CA LEU A 85 -14.20 -6.76 12.85
C LEU A 85 -13.69 -6.79 14.29
N LYS A 86 -12.48 -7.34 14.52
CA LYS A 86 -11.87 -7.41 15.87
C LYS A 86 -10.99 -6.21 16.20
N GLY A 87 -10.69 -5.39 15.21
CA GLY A 87 -9.82 -4.22 15.34
C GLY A 87 -8.80 -4.12 14.21
N GLU A 88 -7.77 -3.33 14.43
CA GLU A 88 -6.69 -3.07 13.49
C GLU A 88 -5.43 -3.83 13.94
N GLU A 89 -4.71 -4.42 12.99
CA GLU A 89 -3.42 -5.08 13.17
C GLU A 89 -2.40 -4.45 12.22
N GLU A 90 -1.16 -4.27 12.67
CA GLU A 90 -0.07 -3.89 11.77
C GLU A 90 0.34 -5.07 10.92
N VAL A 91 0.53 -4.83 9.62
CA VAL A 91 0.92 -5.85 8.65
C VAL A 91 2.03 -5.31 7.76
N LEU A 92 2.82 -6.23 7.23
CA LEU A 92 3.82 -5.90 6.22
C LEU A 92 3.20 -5.98 4.83
N CYS A 93 3.50 -4.99 4.00
CA CYS A 93 3.19 -5.02 2.58
C CYS A 93 4.43 -5.51 1.81
N ASP A 94 4.22 -6.41 0.85
CA ASP A 94 5.25 -6.91 -0.06
C ASP A 94 5.77 -5.77 -0.96
N ASP A 95 6.97 -5.92 -1.50
CA ASP A 95 7.64 -4.98 -2.42
C ASP A 95 6.81 -4.66 -3.69
N GLY A 96 5.74 -5.39 -3.94
CA GLY A 96 4.73 -5.06 -4.96
C GLY A 96 3.98 -3.75 -4.70
N ILE A 97 4.00 -3.25 -3.46
CA ILE A 97 3.46 -1.95 -3.09
C ILE A 97 4.65 -1.07 -2.69
N PRO A 98 5.00 -0.05 -3.49
CA PRO A 98 6.07 0.86 -3.10
C PRO A 98 5.84 1.39 -1.69
N GLY A 99 6.83 1.25 -0.82
CA GLY A 99 6.71 1.61 0.61
C GLY A 99 6.33 3.07 0.84
N ASP A 100 6.63 3.95 -0.14
CA ASP A 100 6.20 5.34 -0.12
C ASP A 100 4.68 5.48 -0.32
N ILE A 101 4.07 4.57 -1.09
CA ILE A 101 2.63 4.54 -1.32
C ILE A 101 1.92 4.07 -0.04
N ALA A 102 2.39 3.01 0.60
CA ALA A 102 1.79 2.50 1.83
C ALA A 102 1.73 3.56 2.95
N LYS A 103 2.72 4.44 3.03
CA LYS A 103 2.77 5.55 4.01
C LYS A 103 1.77 6.67 3.75
N ASP A 104 1.25 6.77 2.53
CA ASP A 104 0.26 7.79 2.18
C ASP A 104 -1.17 7.36 2.56
N PHE A 105 -1.37 6.07 2.83
CA PHE A 105 -2.61 5.54 3.39
C PHE A 105 -2.55 5.60 4.91
N GLY A 106 -3.48 6.31 5.51
CA GLY A 106 -3.54 6.42 6.96
C GLY A 106 -4.55 7.45 7.41
N VAL A 107 -4.98 7.31 8.65
CA VAL A 107 -5.92 8.24 9.28
C VAL A 107 -5.15 9.47 9.75
N SER A 108 -5.67 10.66 9.40
CA SER A 108 -5.20 11.95 9.91
C SER A 108 -6.41 12.77 10.33
N GLY A 109 -6.42 13.26 11.57
CA GLY A 109 -7.56 13.96 12.15
C GLY A 109 -8.64 13.00 12.66
N THR A 110 -9.82 13.54 12.88
CA THR A 110 -10.99 12.81 13.39
C THR A 110 -12.08 12.68 12.33
N VAL A 111 -12.94 11.69 12.49
CA VAL A 111 -14.11 11.49 11.62
C VAL A 111 -15.01 12.73 11.64
N ASP A 112 -15.22 13.33 12.82
CA ASP A 112 -16.09 14.51 12.98
C ASP A 112 -15.53 15.72 12.21
N GLU A 113 -14.21 15.96 12.26
CA GLU A 113 -13.55 17.02 11.48
C GLU A 113 -13.66 16.77 9.96
N TRP A 114 -13.51 15.51 9.56
CA TRP A 114 -13.68 15.11 8.16
C TRP A 114 -15.12 15.34 7.70
N VAL A 115 -16.11 14.85 8.44
CA VAL A 115 -17.55 15.04 8.16
C VAL A 115 -17.89 16.53 8.07
N ALA A 116 -17.46 17.35 9.03
CA ALA A 116 -17.69 18.78 9.04
C ALA A 116 -17.06 19.50 7.82
N SER A 117 -15.93 18.99 7.33
CA SER A 117 -15.26 19.53 6.14
C SER A 117 -15.98 19.16 4.86
N ILE A 118 -16.42 17.91 4.75
CA ILE A 118 -17.19 17.41 3.60
C ILE A 118 -18.57 18.09 3.54
N ASP A 119 -19.25 18.26 4.65
CA ASP A 119 -20.58 18.88 4.71
C ASP A 119 -20.59 20.30 4.12
N LYS A 120 -19.52 21.06 4.32
CA LYS A 120 -19.35 22.40 3.72
C LYS A 120 -19.36 22.41 2.19
N ILE A 121 -19.03 21.27 1.57
CA ILE A 121 -18.95 21.13 0.12
C ILE A 121 -20.16 20.36 -0.40
N TYR A 122 -20.51 19.27 0.29
CA TYR A 122 -21.49 18.27 -0.14
C TYR A 122 -22.91 18.86 -0.32
N ASN A 123 -23.34 19.76 0.59
CA ASN A 123 -24.68 20.32 0.60
C ASN A 123 -24.83 21.63 -0.18
N ARG A 124 -23.83 21.99 -1.02
CA ARG A 124 -23.92 23.21 -1.84
C ARG A 124 -24.62 22.93 -3.18
N PRO A 125 -25.41 23.88 -3.70
CA PRO A 125 -25.92 23.81 -5.06
C PRO A 125 -24.77 23.62 -6.07
N GLY A 126 -24.91 22.69 -7.01
CA GLY A 126 -23.87 22.37 -7.99
C GLY A 126 -22.75 21.47 -7.46
N ALA A 127 -22.94 20.86 -6.28
CA ALA A 127 -21.95 19.95 -5.68
C ALA A 127 -22.09 18.49 -6.16
N GLU A 128 -23.01 18.19 -7.04
CA GLU A 128 -23.32 16.83 -7.53
C GLU A 128 -22.06 16.09 -8.03
N PRO A 129 -21.11 16.71 -8.76
CA PRO A 129 -19.89 16.04 -9.16
C PRO A 129 -19.00 15.63 -7.97
N PHE A 130 -18.97 16.43 -6.92
CA PHE A 130 -18.23 16.11 -5.69
C PHE A 130 -18.92 15.01 -4.89
N GLN A 131 -20.26 15.08 -4.78
CA GLN A 131 -21.07 14.04 -4.15
C GLN A 131 -20.82 12.69 -4.84
N PHE A 132 -20.86 12.69 -6.17
CA PHE A 132 -20.60 11.49 -6.96
C PHE A 132 -19.18 10.95 -6.74
N ALA A 133 -18.16 11.82 -6.72
CA ALA A 133 -16.78 11.44 -6.46
C ALA A 133 -16.60 10.79 -5.08
N ILE A 134 -17.22 11.36 -4.06
CA ILE A 134 -17.19 10.83 -2.69
C ILE A 134 -17.88 9.48 -2.62
N CYS A 135 -19.10 9.37 -3.13
CA CYS A 135 -19.85 8.12 -3.14
C CYS A 135 -19.15 7.03 -3.93
N HIS A 136 -18.54 7.36 -5.07
CA HIS A 136 -17.78 6.43 -5.89
C HIS A 136 -16.54 5.91 -5.14
N SER A 137 -15.79 6.79 -4.48
CA SER A 137 -14.65 6.43 -3.67
C SER A 137 -15.05 5.50 -2.52
N MET A 138 -16.06 5.88 -1.74
CA MET A 138 -16.57 5.03 -0.65
C MET A 138 -17.09 3.69 -1.16
N GLY A 139 -17.76 3.67 -2.32
CA GLY A 139 -18.29 2.48 -2.95
C GLY A 139 -17.23 1.51 -3.47
N SER A 140 -16.00 1.98 -3.71
CA SER A 140 -14.93 1.15 -4.25
C SER A 140 -14.60 -0.07 -3.37
N VAL A 141 -14.73 0.05 -2.06
CA VAL A 141 -14.54 -1.05 -1.10
C VAL A 141 -15.61 -2.14 -1.27
N LEU A 142 -16.81 -1.76 -1.73
CA LEU A 142 -17.94 -2.67 -1.88
C LEU A 142 -17.91 -3.47 -3.18
N VAL A 143 -17.10 -3.08 -4.15
CA VAL A 143 -17.05 -3.71 -5.48
C VAL A 143 -16.77 -5.22 -5.37
N GLU A 144 -15.82 -5.60 -4.53
CA GLU A 144 -15.48 -7.01 -4.29
C GLU A 144 -16.63 -7.81 -3.66
N LEU A 145 -17.49 -7.15 -2.88
CA LEU A 145 -18.63 -7.77 -2.22
C LEU A 145 -19.80 -7.98 -3.16
N MET A 146 -19.83 -7.34 -4.33
CA MET A 146 -20.88 -7.49 -5.33
C MET A 146 -20.86 -8.85 -6.04
N GLY A 147 -19.87 -9.70 -5.76
CA GLY A 147 -19.83 -11.10 -6.18
C GLY A 147 -19.59 -11.34 -7.67
N SER A 148 -19.33 -10.31 -8.46
CA SER A 148 -19.02 -10.44 -9.87
C SER A 148 -17.52 -10.62 -10.06
N SER A 149 -17.09 -11.81 -10.47
CA SER A 149 -15.69 -12.16 -10.73
C SER A 149 -15.01 -11.30 -11.81
N ASN A 150 -15.77 -10.50 -12.53
CA ASN A 150 -15.29 -9.69 -13.66
C ASN A 150 -15.14 -8.19 -13.32
N TRP A 151 -15.47 -7.77 -12.11
CA TRP A 151 -15.41 -6.37 -11.69
C TRP A 151 -14.17 -6.12 -10.84
N HIS A 152 -13.11 -5.64 -11.48
CA HIS A 152 -11.85 -5.31 -10.79
C HIS A 152 -11.75 -3.85 -10.39
N GLY A 153 -12.80 -3.06 -10.61
CA GLY A 153 -12.89 -1.65 -10.29
C GLY A 153 -13.70 -0.88 -11.34
N LEU A 154 -14.21 0.26 -10.94
CA LEU A 154 -14.96 1.18 -11.81
C LEU A 154 -14.12 2.44 -11.97
N PRO A 155 -13.48 2.69 -13.13
CA PRO A 155 -12.74 3.91 -13.35
C PRO A 155 -13.72 5.10 -13.47
N LEU A 156 -13.40 6.22 -12.81
CA LEU A 156 -14.12 7.46 -12.89
C LEU A 156 -13.23 8.53 -13.55
N ALA A 157 -13.73 9.11 -14.65
CA ALA A 157 -13.04 10.16 -15.36
C ALA A 157 -13.85 11.47 -15.31
N PHE A 158 -13.24 12.54 -14.83
CA PHE A 158 -13.81 13.89 -14.86
C PHE A 158 -13.33 14.63 -16.11
N THR A 159 -14.28 15.05 -16.95
CA THR A 159 -14.01 15.84 -18.16
C THR A 159 -14.64 17.22 -18.04
N GLY A 160 -14.16 18.21 -18.80
CA GLY A 160 -14.68 19.56 -18.81
C GLY A 160 -13.60 20.64 -18.83
N HIS A 161 -14.02 21.90 -18.84
CA HIS A 161 -13.12 23.06 -18.92
C HIS A 161 -12.17 23.16 -17.70
N GLY A 162 -11.07 23.92 -17.88
CA GLY A 162 -10.16 24.25 -16.77
C GLY A 162 -10.89 25.01 -15.65
N GLY A 163 -10.43 24.83 -14.40
CA GLY A 163 -11.00 25.59 -13.25
C GLY A 163 -12.34 25.05 -12.70
N THR A 164 -12.89 23.97 -13.23
CA THR A 164 -14.19 23.42 -12.78
C THR A 164 -14.11 22.52 -11.54
N GLY A 165 -12.96 22.45 -10.87
CA GLY A 165 -12.81 21.69 -9.62
C GLY A 165 -12.56 20.18 -9.78
N LYS A 166 -12.24 19.69 -10.99
CA LYS A 166 -11.97 18.24 -11.24
C LYS A 166 -10.89 17.67 -10.32
N THR A 167 -9.75 18.34 -10.26
CA THR A 167 -8.65 17.93 -9.37
C THR A 167 -9.06 17.96 -7.90
N THR A 168 -9.87 18.94 -7.50
CA THR A 168 -10.41 19.01 -6.13
C THR A 168 -11.32 17.84 -5.84
N ALA A 169 -12.21 17.47 -6.77
CA ALA A 169 -13.08 16.31 -6.62
C ALA A 169 -12.26 15.01 -6.46
N THR A 170 -11.20 14.83 -7.27
CA THR A 170 -10.29 13.69 -7.15
C THR A 170 -9.57 13.67 -5.79
N LYS A 171 -9.05 14.83 -5.35
CA LYS A 171 -8.37 14.93 -4.05
C LYS A 171 -9.30 14.60 -2.87
N ILE A 172 -10.55 15.06 -2.93
CA ILE A 172 -11.56 14.74 -1.90
C ILE A 172 -11.85 13.23 -1.89
N ALA A 173 -12.00 12.63 -3.06
CA ALA A 173 -12.21 11.18 -3.18
C ALA A 173 -11.03 10.37 -2.64
N CYS A 174 -9.79 10.77 -2.92
CA CYS A 174 -8.58 10.13 -2.40
C CYS A 174 -8.41 10.34 -0.89
N GLY A 175 -8.81 11.52 -0.39
CA GLY A 175 -8.74 11.85 1.04
C GLY A 175 -9.57 10.96 1.96
N PHE A 176 -10.45 10.13 1.40
CA PHE A 176 -11.18 9.10 2.14
C PHE A 176 -10.27 7.98 2.65
N TYR A 177 -9.21 7.65 1.90
CA TYR A 177 -8.30 6.54 2.22
C TYR A 177 -6.95 6.98 2.79
N GLY A 178 -6.59 8.25 2.61
CA GLY A 178 -5.29 8.74 3.03
C GLY A 178 -5.00 10.16 2.56
N LYS A 179 -3.73 10.46 2.28
CA LYS A 179 -3.32 11.80 1.85
C LYS A 179 -3.90 12.15 0.48
N PRO A 180 -4.55 13.32 0.34
CA PRO A 180 -5.17 13.73 -0.93
C PRO A 180 -4.20 13.87 -2.11
N ASP A 181 -2.92 14.09 -1.85
CA ASP A 181 -1.88 14.28 -2.88
C ASP A 181 -1.25 12.98 -3.37
N PHE A 182 -1.69 11.84 -2.86
CA PHE A 182 -1.24 10.52 -3.30
C PHE A 182 -1.31 10.35 -4.84
N MET A 183 -2.38 10.81 -5.48
CA MET A 183 -2.57 10.69 -6.93
C MET A 183 -1.56 11.49 -7.76
N ASN A 184 -0.99 12.57 -7.23
CA ASN A 184 -0.03 13.40 -7.97
C ASN A 184 1.32 12.70 -8.17
N ARG A 185 1.65 11.70 -7.35
CA ARG A 185 2.89 10.94 -7.45
C ARG A 185 2.86 9.87 -8.55
N GLN A 186 1.68 9.40 -8.94
CA GLN A 186 1.53 8.39 -9.99
C GLN A 186 1.56 8.95 -11.40
N THR A 187 1.32 10.23 -11.59
CA THR A 187 1.27 10.86 -12.92
C THR A 187 2.65 11.29 -13.46
N GLY A 188 3.74 10.88 -12.79
CA GLY A 188 5.10 11.00 -13.33
C GLY A 188 5.37 12.35 -13.99
N GLU A 189 5.44 13.42 -13.24
CA GLU A 189 6.17 14.59 -13.70
C GLU A 189 7.65 14.24 -13.76
N GLN A 190 8.04 13.68 -14.89
CA GLN A 190 9.40 13.81 -15.39
C GLN A 190 9.51 15.25 -15.90
N GLY A 191 9.92 16.15 -15.04
CA GLY A 191 10.43 17.46 -15.40
C GLY A 191 11.89 17.36 -15.83
#